data_9f63de84387e9a7c9694e20f385314e6
#
_entry.id   9f63de84387e9a7c9694e20f385314e6
#
_cell.length_a   1.000
_cell.length_b   1.000
_cell.length_c   1.000
_cell.angle_alpha   90.00
_cell.angle_beta   90.00
_cell.angle_gamma   90.00
#
_symmetry.space_group_name_H-M   'P 1'
#
loop_
_entity.id
_entity.type
_entity.pdbx_description
1 polymer ?
#
loop_
_entity_poly.entity_id
_entity_poly.type
_entity_poly.pdbx_seq_one_letter_code
_entity_poly.pdbx_strand_id
1 'polypeptide(L)'
;MLAGGAAILVLVCALLALAFRPRGAVRDTSVRRWIVGGGLIFPTAILAVLLAYGLVVGERLLPREDPRTIRVVAEASRWQWTFAQPGNAGMIRTPGVLHIPAGRPVDVELRTLDVIHAFWVPRLAGKLDAIPGHRNVLRIEAGQPGMYYGLCAEYCGIGHAGHGFRVIAHDAAGWASFQAGGE
;
A
#
# COMPACT_ATOMS: atom_id res chain seq x y z
N MET A 1 1.33 -7.86 -14.84
CA MET A 1 0.42 -6.84 -15.40
C MET A 1 0.53 -6.72 -16.93
N LEU A 2 1.72 -6.59 -17.52
CA LEU A 2 1.88 -6.48 -18.99
C LEU A 2 1.28 -7.67 -19.78
N ALA A 3 1.48 -8.90 -19.33
CA ALA A 3 0.92 -10.08 -20.00
C ALA A 3 -0.62 -10.10 -20.01
N GLY A 4 -1.26 -9.69 -18.90
CA GLY A 4 -2.71 -9.58 -18.84
C GLY A 4 -3.26 -8.48 -19.75
N GLY A 5 -2.61 -7.31 -19.76
CA GLY A 5 -2.98 -6.22 -20.67
C GLY A 5 -2.84 -6.60 -22.16
N ALA A 6 -1.74 -7.30 -22.52
CA ALA A 6 -1.54 -7.79 -23.88
C ALA A 6 -2.61 -8.82 -24.29
N ALA A 7 -2.98 -9.74 -23.39
CA ALA A 7 -4.03 -10.71 -23.67
C ALA A 7 -5.40 -10.06 -23.91
N ILE A 8 -5.76 -9.04 -23.11
CA ILE A 8 -7.00 -8.26 -23.31
C ILE A 8 -6.96 -7.51 -24.64
N LEU A 9 -5.84 -6.85 -24.96
CA LEU A 9 -5.68 -6.14 -26.23
C LEU A 9 -5.87 -7.08 -27.43
N VAL A 10 -5.19 -8.23 -27.42
CA VAL A 10 -5.30 -9.25 -28.49
C VAL A 10 -6.75 -9.74 -28.61
N LEU A 11 -7.42 -10.01 -27.49
CA LEU A 11 -8.84 -10.43 -27.51
C LEU A 11 -9.73 -9.36 -28.14
N VAL A 12 -9.58 -8.09 -27.73
CA VAL A 12 -10.38 -6.99 -28.27
C VAL A 12 -10.13 -6.80 -29.78
N CYS A 13 -8.85 -6.81 -30.20
CA CYS A 13 -8.51 -6.71 -31.62
C CYS A 13 -9.08 -7.89 -32.44
N ALA A 14 -9.04 -9.10 -31.91
CA ALA A 14 -9.61 -10.27 -32.56
C ALA A 14 -11.14 -10.15 -32.69
N LEU A 15 -11.83 -9.71 -31.64
CA LEU A 15 -13.28 -9.47 -31.68
C LEU A 15 -13.66 -8.39 -32.69
N LEU A 16 -12.88 -7.29 -32.75
CA LEU A 16 -13.06 -6.26 -33.76
C LEU A 16 -12.87 -6.80 -35.16
N ALA A 17 -11.79 -7.51 -35.43
CA ALA A 17 -11.52 -8.13 -36.74
C ALA A 17 -12.66 -9.08 -37.16
N LEU A 18 -13.19 -9.86 -36.22
CA LEU A 18 -14.35 -10.71 -36.46
C LEU A 18 -15.64 -9.91 -36.76
N ALA A 19 -15.83 -8.78 -36.08
CA ALA A 19 -16.99 -7.91 -36.30
C ALA A 19 -17.00 -7.25 -37.68
N PHE A 20 -15.84 -6.92 -38.23
CA PHE A 20 -15.70 -6.32 -39.57
C PHE A 20 -15.63 -7.36 -40.72
N ARG A 21 -15.61 -8.64 -40.42
CA ARG A 21 -15.72 -9.65 -41.50
C ARG A 21 -17.10 -9.58 -42.19
N PRO A 22 -17.15 -9.56 -43.53
CA PRO A 22 -18.40 -9.59 -44.26
C PRO A 22 -19.17 -10.87 -43.90
N ARG A 23 -20.34 -10.69 -43.25
CA ARG A 23 -21.27 -11.79 -42.94
C ARG A 23 -22.34 -11.83 -43.97
N GLY A 24 -22.51 -13.00 -44.61
CA GLY A 24 -23.79 -13.29 -45.23
C GLY A 24 -24.89 -13.30 -44.18
N ALA A 25 -26.10 -12.85 -44.52
CA ALA A 25 -27.28 -12.60 -43.74
C ALA A 25 -27.13 -12.64 -42.22
N VAL A 26 -27.35 -11.52 -41.55
CA VAL A 26 -27.28 -11.36 -40.08
C VAL A 26 -28.19 -12.43 -39.46
N ARG A 27 -27.59 -13.49 -38.93
CA ARG A 27 -28.30 -14.41 -38.06
C ARG A 27 -28.78 -13.61 -36.86
N ASP A 28 -30.04 -13.69 -36.58
CA ASP A 28 -30.71 -13.07 -35.42
C ASP A 28 -30.04 -13.61 -34.13
N THR A 29 -28.85 -13.08 -33.82
CA THR A 29 -28.15 -13.38 -32.58
C THR A 29 -28.93 -12.71 -31.49
N SER A 30 -29.68 -13.52 -30.73
CA SER A 30 -30.55 -13.08 -29.65
C SER A 30 -29.88 -11.96 -28.86
N VAL A 31 -30.34 -10.73 -29.05
CA VAL A 31 -29.93 -9.51 -28.34
C VAL A 31 -29.88 -9.79 -26.83
N ARG A 32 -30.82 -10.61 -26.34
CA ARG A 32 -30.85 -11.07 -24.95
C ARG A 32 -29.59 -11.82 -24.53
N ARG A 33 -29.00 -12.69 -25.36
CA ARG A 33 -27.73 -13.39 -25.02
C ARG A 33 -26.55 -12.42 -24.87
N TRP A 34 -26.47 -11.42 -25.73
CA TRP A 34 -25.42 -10.42 -25.67
C TRP A 34 -25.63 -9.49 -24.49
N ILE A 35 -26.84 -8.99 -24.24
CA ILE A 35 -27.11 -8.09 -23.12
C ILE A 35 -27.00 -8.83 -21.79
N VAL A 36 -27.67 -9.96 -21.63
CA VAL A 36 -27.69 -10.68 -20.35
C VAL A 36 -26.40 -11.47 -20.15
N GLY A 37 -25.92 -12.22 -21.13
CA GLY A 37 -24.70 -13.01 -20.99
C GLY A 37 -23.43 -12.16 -20.97
N GLY A 38 -23.23 -11.34 -22.01
CA GLY A 38 -22.02 -10.55 -22.16
C GLY A 38 -22.01 -9.24 -21.36
N GLY A 39 -23.17 -8.60 -21.22
CA GLY A 39 -23.29 -7.29 -20.55
C GLY A 39 -23.60 -7.37 -19.05
N LEU A 40 -24.23 -8.44 -18.57
CA LEU A 40 -24.60 -8.56 -17.16
C LEU A 40 -23.86 -9.72 -16.47
N ILE A 41 -24.03 -10.96 -16.93
CA ILE A 41 -23.51 -12.14 -16.23
C ILE A 41 -21.97 -12.14 -16.23
N PHE A 42 -21.35 -11.95 -17.39
CA PHE A 42 -19.89 -12.01 -17.52
C PHE A 42 -19.17 -10.94 -16.68
N PRO A 43 -19.51 -9.63 -16.75
CA PRO A 43 -18.87 -8.63 -15.91
C PRO A 43 -19.13 -8.86 -14.41
N THR A 44 -20.37 -9.25 -14.04
CA THR A 44 -20.69 -9.52 -12.63
C THR A 44 -19.90 -10.69 -12.08
N ALA A 45 -19.72 -11.78 -12.84
CA ALA A 45 -18.93 -12.91 -12.41
C ALA A 45 -17.45 -12.52 -12.21
N ILE A 46 -16.86 -11.76 -13.14
CA ILE A 46 -15.48 -11.26 -12.99
C ILE A 46 -15.35 -10.35 -11.77
N LEU A 47 -16.29 -9.41 -11.59
CA LEU A 47 -16.27 -8.51 -10.43
C LEU A 47 -16.43 -9.27 -9.11
N ALA A 48 -17.26 -10.30 -9.06
CA ALA A 48 -17.42 -11.13 -7.87
C ALA A 48 -16.11 -11.88 -7.52
N VAL A 49 -15.43 -12.45 -8.52
CA VAL A 49 -14.12 -13.10 -8.32
C VAL A 49 -13.07 -12.09 -7.85
N LEU A 50 -13.00 -10.92 -8.48
CA LEU A 50 -12.05 -9.87 -8.09
C LEU A 50 -12.35 -9.33 -6.69
N LEU A 51 -13.61 -9.18 -6.32
CA LEU A 51 -14.04 -8.78 -4.99
C LEU A 51 -13.61 -9.82 -3.95
N ALA A 52 -13.91 -11.10 -4.17
CA ALA A 52 -13.50 -12.16 -3.26
C ALA A 52 -11.99 -12.23 -3.09
N TYR A 53 -11.23 -12.14 -4.19
CA TYR A 53 -9.77 -12.08 -4.15
C TYR A 53 -9.28 -10.84 -3.39
N GLY A 54 -9.85 -9.66 -3.69
CA GLY A 54 -9.50 -8.40 -3.04
C GLY A 54 -9.75 -8.41 -1.53
N LEU A 55 -10.87 -9.00 -1.08
CA LEU A 55 -11.18 -9.16 0.35
C LEU A 55 -10.16 -10.07 1.04
N VAL A 56 -9.82 -11.22 0.45
CA VAL A 56 -8.83 -12.16 1.03
C VAL A 56 -7.44 -11.53 1.11
N VAL A 57 -7.02 -10.81 0.07
CA VAL A 57 -5.71 -10.12 0.07
C VAL A 57 -5.74 -8.92 1.03
N GLY A 58 -6.81 -8.13 0.99
CA GLY A 58 -6.97 -6.94 1.84
C GLY A 58 -6.95 -7.28 3.32
N GLU A 59 -7.57 -8.39 3.72
CA GLU A 59 -7.55 -8.84 5.13
C GLU A 59 -6.13 -9.12 5.63
N ARG A 60 -5.22 -9.58 4.77
CA ARG A 60 -3.81 -9.85 5.14
C ARG A 60 -3.01 -8.56 5.39
N LEU A 61 -3.46 -7.44 4.82
CA LEU A 61 -2.82 -6.13 4.98
C LEU A 61 -3.30 -5.38 6.22
N LEU A 62 -4.40 -5.82 6.84
CA LEU A 62 -4.90 -5.20 8.06
C LEU A 62 -3.97 -5.50 9.24
N PRO A 63 -3.68 -4.51 10.09
CA PRO A 63 -2.96 -4.72 11.34
C PRO A 63 -3.76 -5.69 12.21
N ARG A 64 -3.15 -6.82 12.56
CA ARG A 64 -3.72 -7.76 13.53
C ARG A 64 -3.01 -7.57 14.85
N GLU A 65 -3.75 -7.60 15.95
CA GLU A 65 -3.14 -7.58 17.27
C GLU A 65 -2.33 -8.87 17.48
N ASP A 66 -1.01 -8.75 17.37
CA ASP A 66 -0.05 -9.79 17.72
C ASP A 66 0.96 -9.17 18.70
N PRO A 67 1.09 -9.71 19.92
CA PRO A 67 2.06 -9.22 20.90
C PRO A 67 3.51 -9.25 20.40
N ARG A 68 3.81 -10.06 19.38
CA ARG A 68 5.15 -10.17 18.78
C ARG A 68 5.39 -9.15 17.66
N THR A 69 4.36 -8.43 17.23
CA THR A 69 4.50 -7.40 16.19
C THR A 69 5.18 -6.18 16.80
N ILE A 70 6.23 -5.72 16.13
CA ILE A 70 6.93 -4.50 16.53
C ILE A 70 6.02 -3.32 16.25
N ARG A 71 5.79 -2.48 17.27
CA ARG A 71 5.05 -1.23 17.14
C ARG A 71 6.00 -0.06 17.22
N VAL A 72 5.86 0.86 16.28
CA VAL A 72 6.57 2.13 16.24
C VAL A 72 5.55 3.26 16.15
N VAL A 73 5.92 4.45 16.61
CA VAL A 73 5.09 5.65 16.48
C VAL A 73 5.74 6.57 15.46
N ALA A 74 4.97 7.02 14.49
CA ALA A 74 5.32 8.08 13.55
C ALA A 74 4.49 9.31 13.87
N GLU A 75 5.14 10.35 14.36
CA GLU A 75 4.53 11.61 14.76
C GLU A 75 4.92 12.69 13.74
N ALA A 76 3.92 13.26 13.08
CA ALA A 76 4.08 14.33 12.11
C ALA A 76 3.89 15.71 12.73
N SER A 77 4.64 16.68 12.26
CA SER A 77 4.43 18.11 12.47
C SER A 77 4.91 18.86 11.21
N ARG A 78 4.60 20.14 11.08
CA ARG A 78 5.07 20.98 9.96
C ARG A 78 6.55 21.33 10.15
N TRP A 79 7.45 20.78 9.39
CA TRP A 79 7.40 19.80 8.30
C TRP A 79 8.44 18.73 8.59
N GLN A 80 8.25 18.01 9.66
CA GLN A 80 9.15 16.99 10.15
C GLN A 80 8.36 15.76 10.62
N TRP A 81 8.91 14.59 10.36
CA TRP A 81 8.53 13.35 10.99
C TRP A 81 9.47 13.01 12.14
N THR A 82 8.92 12.62 13.27
CA THR A 82 9.69 12.04 14.40
C THR A 82 9.17 10.63 14.65
N PHE A 83 10.10 9.71 14.77
CA PHE A 83 9.79 8.31 14.99
C PHE A 83 10.18 7.88 16.39
N ALA A 84 9.37 7.05 17.03
CA ALA A 84 9.68 6.40 18.29
C ALA A 84 9.63 4.89 18.10
N GLN A 85 10.74 4.22 18.33
CA GLN A 85 10.95 2.81 18.10
C GLN A 85 11.41 2.11 19.37
N PRO A 86 11.09 0.80 19.59
CA PRO A 86 11.53 0.09 20.77
C PRO A 86 13.05 -0.14 20.77
N GLY A 87 13.69 0.26 21.86
CA GLY A 87 15.08 -0.08 22.18
C GLY A 87 15.14 -0.88 23.48
N ASN A 88 16.32 -1.40 23.82
CA ASN A 88 16.54 -2.22 25.01
C ASN A 88 16.32 -1.45 26.33
N ALA A 89 16.59 -0.15 26.34
CA ALA A 89 16.44 0.73 27.50
C ALA A 89 15.14 1.58 27.46
N GLY A 90 14.28 1.39 26.46
CA GLY A 90 13.07 2.17 26.27
C GLY A 90 12.89 2.60 24.83
N MET A 91 12.04 3.62 24.58
CA MET A 91 11.79 4.11 23.24
C MET A 91 12.91 5.01 22.74
N ILE A 92 13.48 4.66 21.59
CA ILE A 92 14.47 5.48 20.87
C ILE A 92 13.71 6.44 19.95
N ARG A 93 13.99 7.74 20.05
CA ARG A 93 13.38 8.76 19.19
C ARG A 93 14.37 9.24 18.14
N THR A 94 13.97 9.22 16.89
CA THR A 94 14.81 9.64 15.76
C THR A 94 14.05 10.62 14.87
N PRO A 95 14.61 11.82 14.60
CA PRO A 95 14.02 12.75 13.66
C PRO A 95 14.34 12.35 12.22
N GLY A 96 13.31 12.31 11.36
CA GLY A 96 13.46 12.08 9.92
C GLY A 96 13.90 10.68 9.49
N VAL A 97 14.15 9.76 10.44
CA VAL A 97 14.60 8.39 10.12
C VAL A 97 13.81 7.37 10.95
N LEU A 98 13.09 6.49 10.28
CA LEU A 98 12.44 5.35 10.89
C LEU A 98 13.35 4.12 10.76
N HIS A 99 13.62 3.43 11.86
CA HIS A 99 14.37 2.17 11.88
C HIS A 99 13.43 1.00 12.09
N ILE A 100 13.53 -0.03 11.26
CA ILE A 100 12.73 -1.26 11.33
C ILE A 100 13.59 -2.49 11.04
N PRO A 101 13.24 -3.69 11.52
CA PRO A 101 13.86 -4.92 11.05
C PRO A 101 13.34 -5.29 9.65
N ALA A 102 14.19 -5.85 8.81
CA ALA A 102 13.78 -6.48 7.56
C ALA A 102 13.18 -7.87 7.79
N GLY A 103 12.30 -8.31 6.87
CA GLY A 103 11.65 -9.62 6.90
C GLY A 103 10.63 -9.81 8.02
N ARG A 104 10.21 -8.73 8.69
CA ARG A 104 9.20 -8.78 9.75
C ARG A 104 8.20 -7.64 9.60
N PRO A 105 6.91 -7.89 9.84
CA PRO A 105 5.89 -6.85 9.85
C PRO A 105 6.10 -5.89 11.02
N VAL A 106 5.89 -4.60 10.76
CA VAL A 106 5.95 -3.50 11.73
C VAL A 106 4.67 -2.70 11.64
N ASP A 107 4.02 -2.48 12.76
CA ASP A 107 2.84 -1.63 12.87
C ASP A 107 3.27 -0.20 13.22
N VAL A 108 3.02 0.71 12.29
CA VAL A 108 3.30 2.13 12.44
C VAL A 108 2.05 2.83 12.92
N GLU A 109 2.04 3.25 14.18
CA GLU A 109 0.99 4.11 14.72
C GLU A 109 1.23 5.55 14.26
N LEU A 110 0.26 6.11 13.55
CA LEU A 110 0.33 7.45 12.96
C LEU A 110 -0.33 8.47 13.88
N ARG A 111 0.39 9.53 14.18
CA ARG A 111 -0.07 10.68 14.96
C ARG A 111 0.35 11.99 14.29
N THR A 112 -0.34 13.05 14.60
CA THR A 112 0.06 14.42 14.22
C THR A 112 -0.16 15.39 15.36
N LEU A 113 0.69 16.41 15.40
CA LEU A 113 0.63 17.49 16.42
C LEU A 113 -0.13 18.71 15.91
N ASP A 114 -0.44 18.79 14.61
CA ASP A 114 -1.01 20.01 14.02
C ASP A 114 -2.10 19.71 12.97
N VAL A 115 -1.77 19.54 11.70
CA VAL A 115 -2.72 19.31 10.61
C VAL A 115 -2.68 17.86 10.15
N ILE A 116 -3.53 17.51 9.20
CA ILE A 116 -3.48 16.19 8.56
C ILE A 116 -2.18 16.08 7.74
N HIS A 117 -1.50 14.96 7.90
CA HIS A 117 -0.38 14.51 7.08
C HIS A 117 -0.68 13.09 6.60
N ALA A 118 0.01 12.57 5.60
CA ALA A 118 -0.10 11.18 5.21
C ALA A 118 1.29 10.52 5.19
N PHE A 119 1.43 9.43 5.90
CA PHE A 119 2.62 8.60 5.88
C PHE A 119 2.58 7.70 4.66
N TRP A 120 3.60 7.76 3.83
CA TRP A 120 3.70 6.90 2.67
C TRP A 120 5.15 6.51 2.37
N VAL A 121 5.39 5.20 2.32
CA VAL A 121 6.63 4.61 1.80
C VAL A 121 6.26 3.75 0.60
N PRO A 122 6.35 4.26 -0.64
CA PRO A 122 5.79 3.63 -1.84
C PRO A 122 6.21 2.18 -2.08
N ARG A 123 7.41 1.80 -1.62
CA ARG A 123 7.96 0.45 -1.77
C ARG A 123 7.54 -0.53 -0.68
N LEU A 124 6.93 -0.08 0.40
CA LEU A 124 6.60 -0.93 1.56
C LEU A 124 5.10 -1.13 1.75
N ALA A 125 4.29 -0.07 1.53
CA ALA A 125 2.83 -0.14 1.70
C ALA A 125 2.12 1.00 0.96
N GLY A 126 0.77 1.00 1.00
CA GLY A 126 -0.05 2.15 0.65
C GLY A 126 0.16 3.32 1.61
N LYS A 127 -0.49 4.46 1.35
CA LYS A 127 -0.50 5.61 2.25
C LYS A 127 -1.61 5.50 3.30
N LEU A 128 -1.40 6.11 4.46
CA LEU A 128 -2.43 6.27 5.48
C LEU A 128 -2.25 7.61 6.20
N ASP A 129 -3.35 8.26 6.49
CA ASP A 129 -3.34 9.61 7.05
C ASP A 129 -3.07 9.61 8.57
N ALA A 130 -2.25 10.58 9.00
CA ALA A 130 -2.10 10.98 10.38
C ALA A 130 -3.07 12.14 10.64
N ILE A 131 -4.14 11.89 11.41
CA ILE A 131 -5.26 12.81 11.62
C ILE A 131 -5.22 13.34 13.06
N PRO A 132 -5.39 14.65 13.29
CA PRO A 132 -5.43 15.22 14.63
C PRO A 132 -6.49 14.55 15.52
N GLY A 133 -6.09 14.12 16.71
CA GLY A 133 -6.98 13.46 17.66
C GLY A 133 -7.37 12.03 17.32
N HIS A 134 -6.86 11.47 16.22
CA HIS A 134 -7.15 10.10 15.80
C HIS A 134 -5.87 9.27 15.71
N ARG A 135 -5.99 7.95 15.95
CA ARG A 135 -4.88 6.99 15.80
C ARG A 135 -5.16 6.06 14.64
N ASN A 136 -4.33 6.13 13.64
CA ASN A 136 -4.31 5.16 12.55
C ASN A 136 -3.12 4.23 12.70
N VAL A 137 -3.23 3.01 12.23
CA VAL A 137 -2.12 2.04 12.24
C VAL A 137 -1.95 1.46 10.84
N LEU A 138 -0.76 1.62 10.29
CA LEU A 138 -0.37 1.07 9.00
C LEU A 138 0.65 -0.05 9.21
N ARG A 139 0.38 -1.23 8.67
CA ARG A 139 1.36 -2.31 8.63
C ARG A 139 2.27 -2.15 7.44
N ILE A 140 3.58 -2.16 7.68
CA ILE A 140 4.62 -2.14 6.65
C ILE A 140 5.56 -3.33 6.86
N GLU A 141 6.19 -3.78 5.77
CA GLU A 141 7.21 -4.82 5.83
C GLU A 141 8.27 -4.55 4.75
N ALA A 142 9.53 -4.50 5.15
CA ALA A 142 10.66 -4.42 4.24
C ALA A 142 11.19 -5.84 4.01
N GLY A 143 11.01 -6.41 2.83
CA GLY A 143 11.46 -7.77 2.52
C GLY A 143 12.99 -7.93 2.49
N GLN A 144 13.74 -6.83 2.37
CA GLN A 144 15.21 -6.81 2.31
C GLN A 144 15.75 -5.68 3.18
N PRO A 145 16.93 -5.84 3.82
CA PRO A 145 17.65 -4.74 4.44
C PRO A 145 17.99 -3.65 3.42
N GLY A 146 18.00 -2.40 3.87
CA GLY A 146 18.34 -1.26 3.01
C GLY A 146 17.62 0.01 3.37
N MET A 147 17.83 1.03 2.55
CA MET A 147 17.20 2.34 2.72
C MET A 147 16.00 2.50 1.79
N TYR A 148 14.89 2.96 2.35
CA TYR A 148 13.66 3.28 1.65
C TYR A 148 13.30 4.74 1.90
N TYR A 149 12.73 5.39 0.90
CA TYR A 149 12.31 6.78 1.02
C TYR A 149 10.81 6.85 1.26
N GLY A 150 10.43 7.67 2.24
CA GLY A 150 9.06 8.02 2.55
C GLY A 150 8.82 9.52 2.37
N LEU A 151 7.57 9.86 2.21
CA LEU A 151 7.12 11.24 2.04
C LEU A 151 5.76 11.46 2.67
N CYS A 152 5.46 12.71 2.97
CA CYS A 152 4.11 13.14 3.29
C CYS A 152 3.30 13.19 1.99
N ALA A 153 2.19 12.43 1.94
CA ALA A 153 1.35 12.33 0.76
C ALA A 153 0.00 13.06 0.91
N GLU A 154 -0.08 14.02 1.87
CA GLU A 154 -1.23 14.90 2.06
C GLU A 154 -0.76 16.34 2.22
N TYR A 155 -1.39 17.29 1.50
CA TYR A 155 -0.97 18.69 1.54
C TYR A 155 -1.10 19.29 2.94
N CYS A 156 0.03 19.65 3.52
CA CYS A 156 0.14 20.12 4.90
C CYS A 156 0.72 21.54 5.03
N GLY A 157 0.79 22.29 3.92
CA GLY A 157 1.26 23.67 3.90
C GLY A 157 2.47 23.91 3.01
N ILE A 158 3.13 25.07 3.16
CA ILE A 158 4.18 25.57 2.24
C ILE A 158 5.37 24.62 2.13
N GLY A 159 5.76 23.99 3.24
CA GLY A 159 6.90 23.03 3.28
C GLY A 159 6.56 21.60 2.87
N HIS A 160 5.32 21.35 2.41
CA HIS A 160 4.86 19.99 2.05
C HIS A 160 5.80 19.26 1.07
N ALA A 161 6.30 19.93 0.06
CA ALA A 161 7.18 19.33 -0.95
C ALA A 161 8.51 18.79 -0.37
N GLY A 162 8.98 19.37 0.74
CA GLY A 162 10.19 18.93 1.45
C GLY A 162 9.92 17.99 2.63
N HIS A 163 8.66 17.66 2.91
CA HIS A 163 8.27 16.86 4.07
C HIS A 163 8.47 15.36 3.83
N GLY A 164 9.73 14.97 3.61
CA GLY A 164 10.16 13.60 3.42
C GLY A 164 10.83 12.99 4.66
N PHE A 165 11.05 11.68 4.62
CA PHE A 165 11.78 10.93 5.64
C PHE A 165 12.44 9.69 5.03
N ARG A 166 13.25 9.00 5.82
CA ARG A 166 13.91 7.75 5.42
C ARG A 166 13.46 6.61 6.32
N VAL A 167 13.45 5.41 5.77
CA VAL A 167 13.28 4.16 6.52
C VAL A 167 14.53 3.33 6.32
N ILE A 168 15.19 2.96 7.40
CA ILE A 168 16.33 2.04 7.40
C ILE A 168 15.83 0.69 7.89
N ALA A 169 15.77 -0.26 6.98
CA ALA A 169 15.48 -1.65 7.29
C ALA A 169 16.78 -2.37 7.60
N HIS A 170 16.92 -2.86 8.80
CA HIS A 170 18.11 -3.56 9.29
C HIS A 170 18.00 -5.06 9.09
N ASP A 171 19.11 -5.73 8.88
CA ASP A 171 19.22 -7.16 9.15
C ASP A 171 19.16 -7.44 10.67
N ALA A 172 19.20 -8.70 11.07
CA ALA A 172 19.04 -9.09 12.47
C ALA A 172 20.14 -8.49 13.38
N ALA A 173 21.39 -8.41 12.90
CA ALA A 173 22.51 -7.87 13.66
C ALA A 173 22.40 -6.35 13.80
N GLY A 174 22.11 -5.64 12.70
CA GLY A 174 21.90 -4.20 12.68
C GLY A 174 20.70 -3.77 13.51
N TRP A 175 19.62 -4.55 13.51
CA TRP A 175 18.47 -4.27 14.37
C TRP A 175 18.81 -4.40 15.85
N ALA A 176 19.55 -5.47 16.24
CA ALA A 176 19.99 -5.64 17.61
C ALA A 176 20.93 -4.51 18.07
N SER A 177 21.86 -4.07 17.18
CA SER A 177 22.73 -2.93 17.44
C SER A 177 21.93 -1.64 17.63
N PHE A 178 20.99 -1.33 16.74
CA PHE A 178 20.12 -0.17 16.90
C PHE A 178 19.35 -0.19 18.22
N GLN A 179 18.76 -1.34 18.59
CA GLN A 179 18.03 -1.46 19.87
C GLN A 179 18.93 -1.27 21.11
N ALA A 180 20.22 -1.57 21.00
CA ALA A 180 21.21 -1.33 22.04
C ALA A 180 21.69 0.13 22.12
N GLY A 181 21.20 1.02 21.23
CA GLY A 181 21.60 2.42 21.15
C GLY A 181 22.82 2.66 20.26
N GLY A 182 23.20 1.67 19.43
CA GLY A 182 24.18 1.84 18.34
C GLY A 182 23.55 2.61 17.16
N GLU A 183 24.32 3.53 16.57
CA GLU A 183 23.96 4.22 15.31
C GLU A 183 24.13 3.29 14.09
#